data_ff9375b7824114a2e50fc7c8fa3a1b45
#
_entry.id   ff9375b7824114a2e50fc7c8fa3a1b45
#
_cell.length_a   1.000
_cell.length_b   1.000
_cell.length_c   1.000
_cell.angle_alpha   90.00
_cell.angle_beta   90.00
_cell.angle_gamma   90.00
#
_symmetry.space_group_name_H-M   'P 1'
#
loop_
_entity.id
_entity.type
_entity.pdbx_description
1 polymer ?
#
loop_
_entity_poly.entity_id
_entity_poly.type
_entity_poly.pdbx_seq_one_letter_code
_entity_poly.pdbx_strand_id
1 'polypeptide(L)'
;MDDRGLPGKGEPVEHAFVAGGTQNEIYEIRRGELHGALRIPPPEAPAPRDEGILREWRIIDAFDGTDVPHTPAIAACDDPGVLGRAFYLMGYVEGWSPMNTDGWPAPFDADPQARQGLAYQLVEGIALLSKVDWQAKGLADLGRPDGFHERQVDRWTAFLERIKGRELPGFDEAARWLREHKPLDYLPGIMHGDYQFANVMYQHGAPARLAAIVDWEMGTVGDPKLDLGWVVHSWPEDPDLVDDGFSYVDMKGMPTRSQVLARYAEVSGRQVDDIEYYMILAKWKLAVVLEQGFQRAGNDEKLLAFGRVVLDLMQGAADLAESSDYQHRG
;
A
#
# COMPACT_ATOMS: atom_id res chain seq x y z
N MET A 1 -18.45 15.56 -18.91
CA MET A 1 -19.37 14.55 -18.33
C MET A 1 -20.45 14.14 -19.31
N ASP A 2 -21.19 15.09 -19.95
CA ASP A 2 -22.26 14.78 -20.93
C ASP A 2 -21.77 14.01 -22.13
N ASP A 3 -20.63 14.40 -22.71
CA ASP A 3 -20.02 13.72 -23.85
C ASP A 3 -19.56 12.28 -23.57
N ARG A 4 -19.42 11.94 -22.31
CA ARG A 4 -19.08 10.58 -21.82
C ARG A 4 -20.32 9.79 -21.38
N GLY A 5 -21.53 10.36 -21.52
CA GLY A 5 -22.77 9.71 -21.14
C GLY A 5 -22.96 9.49 -19.63
N LEU A 6 -22.26 10.24 -18.79
CA LEU A 6 -22.39 10.10 -17.33
C LEU A 6 -23.76 10.62 -16.86
N PRO A 7 -24.30 10.05 -15.75
CA PRO A 7 -25.61 10.44 -15.20
C PRO A 7 -25.76 11.94 -14.91
N GLY A 8 -27.00 12.42 -14.83
CA GLY A 8 -27.32 13.80 -14.47
C GLY A 8 -27.12 14.82 -15.62
N LYS A 9 -27.28 14.41 -16.88
CA LYS A 9 -27.15 15.34 -18.04
C LYS A 9 -27.99 16.59 -17.87
N GLY A 10 -27.33 17.76 -17.96
CA GLY A 10 -27.97 19.06 -17.77
C GLY A 10 -28.17 19.51 -16.31
N GLU A 11 -27.85 18.66 -15.34
CA GLU A 11 -27.86 19.04 -13.94
C GLU A 11 -26.52 19.69 -13.53
N PRO A 12 -26.52 20.56 -12.50
CA PRO A 12 -25.29 21.15 -11.99
C PRO A 12 -24.39 20.09 -11.37
N VAL A 13 -23.09 20.31 -11.46
CA VAL A 13 -22.08 19.50 -10.76
C VAL A 13 -21.82 20.15 -9.42
N GLU A 14 -22.08 19.42 -8.35
CA GLU A 14 -21.68 19.79 -6.99
C GLU A 14 -20.33 19.13 -6.67
N HIS A 15 -19.46 19.85 -5.96
CA HIS A 15 -18.15 19.33 -5.56
C HIS A 15 -17.78 19.81 -4.16
N ALA A 16 -17.06 18.98 -3.42
CA ALA A 16 -16.49 19.31 -2.14
C ALA A 16 -15.08 18.74 -2.03
N PHE A 17 -14.15 19.52 -1.46
CA PHE A 17 -12.82 19.02 -1.17
C PHE A 17 -12.88 17.99 -0.03
N VAL A 18 -12.29 16.81 -0.25
CA VAL A 18 -12.27 15.71 0.73
C VAL A 18 -10.90 15.61 1.40
N ALA A 19 -9.85 15.51 0.60
CA ALA A 19 -8.49 15.36 1.09
C ALA A 19 -7.50 15.83 0.02
N GLY A 20 -6.29 16.17 0.44
CA GLY A 20 -5.22 16.53 -0.50
C GLY A 20 -3.87 16.69 0.20
N GLY A 21 -2.84 16.61 -0.60
CA GLY A 21 -1.47 16.74 -0.19
C GLY A 21 -0.60 17.20 -1.35
N THR A 22 0.69 16.97 -1.23
CA THR A 22 1.68 17.34 -2.28
C THR A 22 1.56 16.49 -3.54
N GLN A 23 0.84 15.37 -3.47
CA GLN A 23 0.75 14.39 -4.55
C GLN A 23 -0.52 14.55 -5.38
N ASN A 24 -1.68 14.44 -4.73
CA ASN A 24 -2.99 14.49 -5.36
C ASN A 24 -4.02 15.16 -4.44
N GLU A 25 -5.07 15.71 -5.04
CA GLU A 25 -6.26 16.22 -4.40
C GLU A 25 -7.44 15.31 -4.72
N ILE A 26 -8.35 15.15 -3.77
CA ILE A 26 -9.57 14.34 -3.90
C ILE A 26 -10.76 15.24 -3.63
N TYR A 27 -11.70 15.23 -4.57
CA TYR A 27 -12.96 15.98 -4.48
C TYR A 27 -14.14 15.01 -4.56
N GLU A 28 -15.10 15.12 -3.66
CA GLU A 28 -16.40 14.49 -3.82
C GLU A 28 -17.16 15.18 -4.95
N ILE A 29 -17.77 14.40 -5.82
CA ILE A 29 -18.54 14.89 -6.98
C ILE A 29 -19.94 14.30 -6.93
N ARG A 30 -20.94 15.17 -6.99
CA ARG A 30 -22.35 14.78 -7.09
C ARG A 30 -22.99 15.43 -8.32
N ARG A 31 -23.79 14.65 -9.05
CA ARG A 31 -24.55 15.13 -10.20
C ARG A 31 -25.67 14.16 -10.52
N GLY A 32 -26.91 14.52 -10.20
CA GLY A 32 -28.03 13.59 -10.28
C GLY A 32 -27.78 12.33 -9.47
N GLU A 33 -27.83 11.17 -10.09
CA GLU A 33 -27.53 9.88 -9.44
C GLU A 33 -26.03 9.57 -9.35
N LEU A 34 -25.18 10.37 -10.00
CA LEU A 34 -23.74 10.19 -9.91
C LEU A 34 -23.21 10.63 -8.54
N HIS A 35 -22.57 9.74 -7.83
CA HIS A 35 -21.80 10.02 -6.64
C HIS A 35 -20.40 9.42 -6.78
N GLY A 36 -19.40 10.26 -6.89
CA GLY A 36 -18.03 9.86 -7.20
C GLY A 36 -16.99 10.64 -6.42
N ALA A 37 -15.74 10.21 -6.55
CA ALA A 37 -14.56 10.89 -6.07
C ALA A 37 -13.65 11.20 -7.29
N LEU A 38 -13.35 12.47 -7.49
CA LEU A 38 -12.39 12.94 -8.48
C LEU A 38 -11.00 12.98 -7.84
N ARG A 39 -10.02 12.36 -8.49
CA ARG A 39 -8.60 12.44 -8.09
C ARG A 39 -7.81 13.17 -9.18
N ILE A 40 -7.09 14.22 -8.79
CA ILE A 40 -6.38 15.12 -9.69
C ILE A 40 -5.07 15.60 -9.04
N PRO A 41 -3.94 15.73 -9.77
CA PRO A 41 -2.73 16.36 -9.22
C PRO A 41 -2.98 17.84 -8.92
N PRO A 42 -2.38 18.41 -7.85
CA PRO A 42 -2.45 19.85 -7.64
C PRO A 42 -1.86 20.62 -8.82
N PRO A 43 -2.30 21.88 -9.06
CA PRO A 43 -1.85 22.66 -10.22
C PRO A 43 -0.33 22.79 -10.34
N GLU A 44 0.38 22.89 -9.22
CA GLU A 44 1.85 23.08 -9.15
C GLU A 44 2.62 21.76 -9.21
N ALA A 45 1.93 20.60 -9.25
CA ALA A 45 2.61 19.31 -9.31
C ALA A 45 3.41 19.16 -10.62
N PRO A 46 4.58 18.49 -10.59
CA PRO A 46 5.38 18.25 -11.79
C PRO A 46 4.60 17.48 -12.86
N ALA A 47 4.85 17.77 -14.14
CA ALA A 47 4.16 17.14 -15.27
C ALA A 47 4.10 15.60 -15.26
N PRO A 48 5.14 14.85 -14.80
CA PRO A 48 5.05 13.39 -14.71
C PRO A 48 3.94 12.85 -13.78
N ARG A 49 3.31 13.71 -12.96
CA ARG A 49 2.16 13.32 -12.15
C ARG A 49 0.92 12.97 -12.98
N ASP A 50 0.75 13.60 -14.14
CA ASP A 50 -0.35 13.31 -15.04
C ASP A 50 -0.29 11.86 -15.57
N GLU A 51 0.92 11.38 -15.89
CA GLU A 51 1.13 9.98 -16.25
C GLU A 51 0.85 9.05 -15.06
N GLY A 52 1.26 9.46 -13.84
CA GLY A 52 1.00 8.73 -12.59
C GLY A 52 -0.49 8.54 -12.34
N ILE A 53 -1.30 9.59 -12.47
CA ILE A 53 -2.77 9.53 -12.30
C ILE A 53 -3.41 8.56 -13.30
N LEU A 54 -3.01 8.60 -14.56
CA LEU A 54 -3.53 7.68 -15.58
C LEU A 54 -3.08 6.24 -15.36
N ARG A 55 -1.91 6.05 -14.78
CA ARG A 55 -1.43 4.73 -14.36
C ARG A 55 -2.24 4.16 -13.19
N GLU A 56 -2.55 4.98 -12.18
CA GLU A 56 -3.46 4.60 -11.09
C GLU A 56 -4.84 4.19 -11.63
N TRP A 57 -5.39 4.99 -12.55
CA TRP A 57 -6.64 4.69 -13.22
C TRP A 57 -6.65 3.31 -13.86
N ARG A 58 -5.61 2.96 -14.63
CA ARG A 58 -5.50 1.65 -15.30
C ARG A 58 -5.53 0.49 -14.31
N ILE A 59 -4.96 0.66 -13.13
CA ILE A 59 -4.97 -0.37 -12.08
C ILE A 59 -6.39 -0.55 -11.54
N ILE A 60 -7.07 0.54 -11.21
CA ILE A 60 -8.42 0.51 -10.67
C ILE A 60 -9.40 -0.08 -11.69
N ASP A 61 -9.31 0.35 -12.95
CA ASP A 61 -10.14 -0.15 -14.06
C ASP A 61 -9.94 -1.67 -14.29
N ALA A 62 -8.71 -2.16 -14.11
CA ALA A 62 -8.40 -3.57 -14.25
C ALA A 62 -9.05 -4.47 -13.19
N PHE A 63 -9.44 -3.91 -12.04
CA PHE A 63 -10.10 -4.67 -10.98
C PHE A 63 -11.60 -4.91 -11.25
N ASP A 64 -12.19 -4.22 -12.22
CA ASP A 64 -13.59 -4.45 -12.57
C ASP A 64 -13.82 -5.93 -12.92
N GLY A 65 -14.86 -6.51 -12.33
CA GLY A 65 -15.18 -7.94 -12.47
C GLY A 65 -14.24 -8.90 -11.74
N THR A 66 -13.40 -8.41 -10.81
CA THR A 66 -12.59 -9.23 -9.90
C THR A 66 -13.15 -9.21 -8.48
N ASP A 67 -12.63 -10.08 -7.61
CA ASP A 67 -13.00 -10.09 -6.18
C ASP A 67 -12.19 -9.07 -5.34
N VAL A 68 -11.30 -8.29 -5.95
CA VAL A 68 -10.51 -7.26 -5.25
C VAL A 68 -11.42 -6.13 -4.80
N PRO A 69 -11.47 -5.80 -3.50
CA PRO A 69 -12.17 -4.61 -3.03
C PRO A 69 -11.53 -3.34 -3.62
N HIS A 70 -12.25 -2.59 -4.43
CA HIS A 70 -11.72 -1.41 -5.12
C HIS A 70 -12.80 -0.35 -5.32
N THR A 71 -12.38 0.88 -5.62
CA THR A 71 -13.30 1.95 -6.04
C THR A 71 -13.74 1.69 -7.47
N PRO A 72 -15.05 1.73 -7.80
CA PRO A 72 -15.49 1.57 -9.18
C PRO A 72 -14.85 2.58 -10.13
N ALA A 73 -14.29 2.14 -11.24
CA ALA A 73 -13.74 3.01 -12.26
C ALA A 73 -14.89 3.64 -13.07
N ILE A 74 -14.99 4.98 -13.11
CA ILE A 74 -16.07 5.69 -13.82
C ILE A 74 -15.54 6.31 -15.13
N ALA A 75 -14.52 7.16 -15.05
CA ALA A 75 -13.95 7.82 -16.23
C ALA A 75 -12.55 8.38 -15.93
N ALA A 76 -11.69 8.40 -16.94
CA ALA A 76 -10.43 9.14 -16.88
C ALA A 76 -10.37 10.19 -18.01
N CYS A 77 -9.58 11.24 -17.80
CA CYS A 77 -9.36 12.30 -18.78
C CYS A 77 -7.89 12.71 -18.79
N ASP A 78 -7.28 12.65 -19.95
CA ASP A 78 -5.89 13.06 -20.20
C ASP A 78 -5.80 14.44 -20.88
N ASP A 79 -6.96 15.06 -21.22
CA ASP A 79 -7.03 16.38 -21.83
C ASP A 79 -6.91 17.49 -20.78
N PRO A 80 -5.79 18.24 -20.74
CA PRO A 80 -5.63 19.35 -19.82
C PRO A 80 -6.56 20.51 -20.09
N GLY A 81 -7.20 20.57 -21.27
CA GLY A 81 -8.21 21.58 -21.61
C GLY A 81 -9.46 21.51 -20.75
N VAL A 82 -9.71 20.39 -20.04
CA VAL A 82 -10.92 20.18 -19.23
C VAL A 82 -10.77 20.75 -17.82
N LEU A 83 -9.74 20.32 -17.07
CA LEU A 83 -9.47 20.77 -15.69
C LEU A 83 -8.02 21.21 -15.46
N GLY A 84 -7.25 21.46 -16.50
CA GLY A 84 -5.86 21.90 -16.43
C GLY A 84 -4.85 20.76 -16.30
N ARG A 85 -5.26 19.59 -15.85
CA ARG A 85 -4.42 18.40 -15.58
C ARG A 85 -5.17 17.12 -15.97
N ALA A 86 -4.44 16.02 -16.12
CA ALA A 86 -5.05 14.70 -16.19
C ALA A 86 -5.72 14.35 -14.85
N PHE A 87 -6.84 13.65 -14.90
CA PHE A 87 -7.59 13.24 -13.71
C PHE A 87 -8.40 11.97 -13.98
N TYR A 88 -8.88 11.35 -12.91
CA TYR A 88 -9.91 10.32 -13.03
C TYR A 88 -11.03 10.51 -12.01
N LEU A 89 -12.19 9.98 -12.36
CA LEU A 89 -13.38 9.89 -11.53
C LEU A 89 -13.64 8.43 -11.21
N MET A 90 -13.72 8.13 -9.93
CA MET A 90 -14.07 6.82 -9.36
C MET A 90 -15.36 6.90 -8.56
N GLY A 91 -16.02 5.76 -8.33
CA GLY A 91 -17.18 5.70 -7.44
C GLY A 91 -16.82 6.13 -6.03
N TYR A 92 -17.72 6.85 -5.37
CA TYR A 92 -17.58 7.15 -3.96
C TYR A 92 -17.82 5.89 -3.14
N VAL A 93 -16.90 5.55 -2.27
CA VAL A 93 -16.99 4.36 -1.41
C VAL A 93 -17.35 4.79 0.00
N GLU A 94 -18.50 4.33 0.48
CA GLU A 94 -18.91 4.49 1.86
C GLU A 94 -18.07 3.56 2.75
N GLY A 95 -17.37 4.16 3.73
CA GLY A 95 -16.48 3.40 4.61
C GLY A 95 -15.62 4.30 5.48
N TRP A 96 -14.74 3.66 6.23
CA TRP A 96 -13.78 4.33 7.10
C TRP A 96 -12.38 3.74 6.93
N SER A 97 -11.36 4.54 7.19
CA SER A 97 -9.97 4.09 7.24
C SER A 97 -9.42 4.32 8.65
N PRO A 98 -8.58 3.43 9.18
CA PRO A 98 -7.94 3.62 10.48
C PRO A 98 -7.19 4.94 10.64
N MET A 99 -6.76 5.55 9.54
CA MET A 99 -6.10 6.86 9.56
C MET A 99 -7.05 8.05 9.71
N ASN A 100 -8.35 7.85 9.48
CA ASN A 100 -9.36 8.89 9.51
C ASN A 100 -10.27 8.80 10.76
N THR A 101 -9.92 7.93 11.71
CA THR A 101 -10.64 7.72 12.97
C THR A 101 -9.72 7.90 14.16
N ASP A 102 -10.28 8.35 15.27
CA ASP A 102 -9.58 8.36 16.55
C ASP A 102 -9.81 7.01 17.25
N GLY A 103 -8.92 6.04 16.96
CA GLY A 103 -9.05 4.65 17.38
C GLY A 103 -10.02 3.84 16.52
N TRP A 104 -10.38 2.66 17.00
CA TRP A 104 -11.29 1.76 16.30
C TRP A 104 -12.75 2.23 16.47
N PRO A 105 -13.53 2.37 15.39
CA PRO A 105 -14.96 2.69 15.51
C PRO A 105 -15.76 1.47 16.01
N ALA A 106 -16.96 1.72 16.55
CA ALA A 106 -17.87 0.66 16.97
C ALA A 106 -18.24 -0.26 15.78
N PRO A 107 -18.29 -1.59 15.98
CA PRO A 107 -18.11 -2.31 17.25
C PRO A 107 -16.66 -2.72 17.56
N PHE A 108 -15.71 -2.39 16.71
CA PHE A 108 -14.31 -2.84 16.75
C PHE A 108 -13.54 -2.28 17.97
N ASP A 109 -13.99 -1.18 18.54
CA ASP A 109 -13.45 -0.58 19.78
C ASP A 109 -13.65 -1.46 21.01
N ALA A 110 -14.83 -2.11 21.11
CA ALA A 110 -15.25 -2.87 22.28
C ALA A 110 -15.23 -4.39 22.07
N ASP A 111 -15.21 -4.88 20.82
CA ASP A 111 -15.26 -6.30 20.50
C ASP A 111 -13.93 -6.78 19.86
N PRO A 112 -13.03 -7.39 20.64
CA PRO A 112 -11.76 -7.91 20.11
C PRO A 112 -11.95 -8.99 19.02
N GLN A 113 -13.01 -9.79 19.07
CA GLN A 113 -13.28 -10.81 18.05
C GLN A 113 -13.68 -10.17 16.72
N ALA A 114 -14.52 -9.13 16.75
CA ALA A 114 -14.83 -8.35 15.57
C ALA A 114 -13.57 -7.64 15.01
N ARG A 115 -12.71 -7.11 15.90
CA ARG A 115 -11.45 -6.44 15.55
C ARG A 115 -10.47 -7.36 14.81
N GLN A 116 -10.36 -8.64 15.19
CA GLN A 116 -9.54 -9.62 14.46
C GLN A 116 -9.93 -9.73 12.98
N GLY A 117 -11.21 -9.55 12.67
CA GLY A 117 -11.69 -9.53 11.30
C GLY A 117 -11.05 -8.44 10.44
N LEU A 118 -10.68 -7.28 11.02
CA LEU A 118 -10.00 -6.21 10.29
C LEU A 118 -8.63 -6.68 9.79
N ALA A 119 -7.86 -7.36 10.64
CA ALA A 119 -6.57 -7.92 10.29
C ALA A 119 -6.66 -9.00 9.22
N TYR A 120 -7.64 -9.91 9.35
CA TYR A 120 -7.85 -10.96 8.35
C TYR A 120 -8.25 -10.36 6.99
N GLN A 121 -9.16 -9.39 6.98
CA GLN A 121 -9.54 -8.70 5.74
C GLN A 121 -8.37 -7.96 5.10
N LEU A 122 -7.45 -7.38 5.90
CA LEU A 122 -6.25 -6.73 5.40
C LEU A 122 -5.40 -7.70 4.57
N VAL A 123 -5.06 -8.88 5.11
CA VAL A 123 -4.23 -9.85 4.39
C VAL A 123 -4.99 -10.59 3.28
N GLU A 124 -6.31 -10.75 3.41
CA GLU A 124 -7.16 -11.25 2.33
C GLU A 124 -7.13 -10.33 1.10
N GLY A 125 -7.10 -9.01 1.32
CA GLY A 125 -6.94 -8.05 0.22
C GLY A 125 -5.68 -8.31 -0.62
N ILE A 126 -4.53 -8.55 0.03
CA ILE A 126 -3.28 -8.91 -0.68
C ILE A 126 -3.44 -10.26 -1.39
N ALA A 127 -4.09 -11.23 -0.74
CA ALA A 127 -4.33 -12.54 -1.31
C ALA A 127 -5.18 -12.45 -2.59
N LEU A 128 -6.21 -11.60 -2.60
CA LEU A 128 -7.05 -11.36 -3.78
C LEU A 128 -6.28 -10.67 -4.90
N LEU A 129 -5.47 -9.64 -4.58
CA LEU A 129 -4.57 -8.99 -5.55
C LEU A 129 -3.65 -10.00 -6.24
N SER A 130 -3.10 -10.93 -5.48
CA SER A 130 -2.19 -11.96 -6.00
C SER A 130 -2.82 -12.94 -6.98
N LYS A 131 -4.17 -12.99 -7.05
CA LYS A 131 -4.94 -13.87 -7.93
C LYS A 131 -5.37 -13.22 -9.24
N VAL A 132 -5.24 -11.89 -9.35
CA VAL A 132 -5.66 -11.19 -10.56
C VAL A 132 -4.75 -11.58 -11.72
N ASP A 133 -5.34 -12.00 -12.83
CA ASP A 133 -4.62 -12.19 -14.09
C ASP A 133 -4.28 -10.83 -14.70
N TRP A 134 -3.17 -10.27 -14.26
CA TRP A 134 -2.69 -8.95 -14.67
C TRP A 134 -2.40 -8.86 -16.18
N GLN A 135 -2.04 -9.97 -16.82
CA GLN A 135 -1.79 -10.03 -18.27
C GLN A 135 -3.11 -9.93 -19.05
N ALA A 136 -4.11 -10.74 -18.67
CA ALA A 136 -5.45 -10.64 -19.27
C ALA A 136 -6.12 -9.29 -19.02
N LYS A 137 -5.76 -8.61 -17.93
CA LYS A 137 -6.25 -7.26 -17.59
C LYS A 137 -5.46 -6.12 -18.24
N GLY A 138 -4.52 -6.43 -19.15
CA GLY A 138 -3.79 -5.41 -19.91
C GLY A 138 -2.76 -4.62 -19.13
N LEU A 139 -2.21 -5.19 -18.04
CA LEU A 139 -1.23 -4.56 -17.16
C LEU A 139 0.21 -5.07 -17.38
N ALA A 140 0.49 -5.68 -18.53
CA ALA A 140 1.81 -6.30 -18.81
C ALA A 140 2.98 -5.30 -18.81
N ASP A 141 2.72 -4.03 -19.06
CA ASP A 141 3.70 -2.93 -19.06
C ASP A 141 3.78 -2.17 -17.72
N LEU A 142 2.95 -2.54 -16.74
CA LEU A 142 2.87 -1.82 -15.47
C LEU A 142 4.10 -2.01 -14.58
N GLY A 143 4.87 -3.08 -14.79
CA GLY A 143 6.07 -3.41 -14.01
C GLY A 143 7.05 -4.25 -14.81
N ARG A 144 8.06 -4.73 -14.11
CA ARG A 144 9.08 -5.64 -14.66
C ARG A 144 9.21 -6.83 -13.72
N PRO A 145 8.34 -7.84 -13.85
CA PRO A 145 8.42 -9.03 -13.00
C PRO A 145 9.75 -9.78 -13.19
N ASP A 146 10.21 -10.00 -14.42
CA ASP A 146 11.46 -10.72 -14.66
C ASP A 146 12.64 -10.07 -13.94
N GLY A 147 13.39 -10.84 -13.16
CA GLY A 147 14.51 -10.35 -12.37
C GLY A 147 14.10 -9.33 -11.30
N PHE A 148 12.89 -9.43 -10.75
CA PHE A 148 12.38 -8.48 -9.75
C PHE A 148 13.29 -8.43 -8.51
N HIS A 149 13.59 -9.59 -7.90
CA HIS A 149 14.41 -9.67 -6.69
C HIS A 149 15.88 -9.31 -6.94
N GLU A 150 16.41 -9.65 -8.11
CA GLU A 150 17.78 -9.30 -8.52
C GLU A 150 18.04 -7.79 -8.48
N ARG A 151 17.01 -7.00 -8.78
CA ARG A 151 17.14 -5.53 -8.86
C ARG A 151 16.83 -4.80 -7.55
N GLN A 152 16.19 -5.45 -6.57
CA GLN A 152 15.71 -4.73 -5.39
C GLN A 152 16.85 -4.08 -4.63
N VAL A 153 17.84 -4.87 -4.23
CA VAL A 153 18.93 -4.36 -3.39
C VAL A 153 19.72 -3.28 -4.10
N ASP A 154 20.12 -3.52 -5.35
CA ASP A 154 20.95 -2.56 -6.10
C ASP A 154 20.21 -1.26 -6.38
N ARG A 155 18.92 -1.34 -6.72
CA ARG A 155 18.06 -0.16 -6.94
C ARG A 155 17.97 0.71 -5.69
N TRP A 156 17.70 0.11 -4.54
CA TRP A 156 17.50 0.84 -3.29
C TRP A 156 18.83 1.31 -2.67
N THR A 157 19.91 0.56 -2.87
CA THR A 157 21.27 1.02 -2.55
C THR A 157 21.62 2.27 -3.34
N ALA A 158 21.43 2.24 -4.68
CA ALA A 158 21.67 3.40 -5.51
C ALA A 158 20.76 4.58 -5.18
N PHE A 159 19.54 4.32 -4.69
CA PHE A 159 18.66 5.38 -4.22
C PHE A 159 19.20 6.01 -2.94
N LEU A 160 19.59 5.20 -1.94
CA LEU A 160 20.17 5.68 -0.69
C LEU A 160 21.43 6.52 -0.93
N GLU A 161 22.33 6.07 -1.80
CA GLU A 161 23.57 6.80 -2.12
C GLU A 161 23.31 8.23 -2.62
N ARG A 162 22.18 8.48 -3.27
CA ARG A 162 21.81 9.83 -3.74
C ARG A 162 21.24 10.74 -2.65
N ILE A 163 20.74 10.17 -1.56
CA ILE A 163 20.00 10.93 -0.54
C ILE A 163 20.66 10.90 0.84
N LYS A 164 21.55 9.94 1.12
CA LYS A 164 22.08 9.75 2.47
C LYS A 164 22.95 10.93 2.90
N GLY A 165 22.73 11.35 4.14
CA GLY A 165 23.56 12.36 4.84
C GLY A 165 24.26 11.78 6.06
N ARG A 166 24.05 10.49 6.36
CA ARG A 166 24.63 9.77 7.51
C ARG A 166 24.77 8.29 7.21
N GLU A 167 25.59 7.60 8.02
CA GLU A 167 25.66 6.13 8.00
C GLU A 167 24.39 5.51 8.61
N LEU A 168 23.97 4.37 8.07
CA LEU A 168 22.87 3.56 8.57
C LEU A 168 23.41 2.20 9.03
N PRO A 169 23.69 2.02 10.33
CA PRO A 169 24.17 0.74 10.87
C PRO A 169 23.22 -0.42 10.50
N GLY A 170 23.78 -1.57 10.09
CA GLY A 170 23.01 -2.73 9.65
C GLY A 170 22.66 -2.74 8.16
N PHE A 171 22.89 -1.64 7.43
CA PHE A 171 22.52 -1.54 6.00
C PHE A 171 23.25 -2.57 5.13
N ASP A 172 24.56 -2.66 5.26
CA ASP A 172 25.39 -3.55 4.43
C ASP A 172 25.21 -5.03 4.80
N GLU A 173 24.99 -5.32 6.07
CA GLU A 173 24.70 -6.66 6.58
C GLU A 173 23.39 -7.19 6.00
N ALA A 174 22.30 -6.43 6.14
CA ALA A 174 21.01 -6.79 5.57
C ALA A 174 21.04 -6.85 4.04
N ALA A 175 21.71 -5.90 3.38
CA ALA A 175 21.84 -5.90 1.91
C ALA A 175 22.58 -7.13 1.38
N ARG A 176 23.64 -7.57 2.08
CA ARG A 176 24.38 -8.79 1.72
C ARG A 176 23.50 -10.02 1.88
N TRP A 177 22.84 -10.16 3.02
CA TRP A 177 21.94 -11.28 3.29
C TRP A 177 20.82 -11.35 2.22
N LEU A 178 20.18 -10.22 1.89
CA LEU A 178 19.13 -10.15 0.87
C LEU A 178 19.60 -10.57 -0.53
N ARG A 179 20.86 -10.29 -0.91
CA ARG A 179 21.43 -10.76 -2.18
C ARG A 179 21.65 -12.27 -2.19
N GLU A 180 22.10 -12.81 -1.07
CA GLU A 180 22.43 -14.23 -0.92
C GLU A 180 21.19 -15.11 -0.77
N HIS A 181 20.07 -14.57 -0.22
CA HIS A 181 18.86 -15.32 0.12
C HIS A 181 17.64 -14.93 -0.70
N LYS A 182 17.82 -14.27 -1.84
CA LYS A 182 16.69 -13.89 -2.70
C LYS A 182 15.91 -15.13 -3.17
N PRO A 183 14.57 -15.08 -3.23
CA PRO A 183 13.75 -16.16 -3.77
C PRO A 183 14.19 -16.53 -5.19
N LEU A 184 14.36 -17.82 -5.46
CA LEU A 184 14.72 -18.34 -6.79
C LEU A 184 13.51 -18.32 -7.73
N ASP A 185 12.35 -18.66 -7.17
CA ASP A 185 11.07 -18.68 -7.88
C ASP A 185 10.02 -17.87 -7.13
N TYR A 186 9.19 -17.17 -7.86
CA TYR A 186 7.99 -16.49 -7.34
C TYR A 186 6.93 -16.36 -8.43
N LEU A 187 5.69 -16.16 -8.03
CA LEU A 187 4.57 -15.96 -8.94
C LEU A 187 4.28 -14.45 -9.06
N PRO A 188 4.57 -13.82 -10.20
CA PRO A 188 4.25 -12.43 -10.41
C PRO A 188 2.77 -12.12 -10.22
N GLY A 189 2.49 -10.93 -9.75
CA GLY A 189 1.13 -10.44 -9.56
C GLY A 189 1.10 -8.94 -9.36
N ILE A 190 -0.09 -8.39 -9.20
CA ILE A 190 -0.25 -6.98 -8.87
C ILE A 190 0.21 -6.76 -7.43
N MET A 191 1.02 -5.74 -7.23
CA MET A 191 1.46 -5.23 -5.94
C MET A 191 0.92 -3.83 -5.75
N HIS A 192 0.53 -3.51 -4.52
CA HIS A 192 0.20 -2.16 -4.12
C HIS A 192 1.46 -1.29 -3.95
N GLY A 193 2.50 -1.86 -3.37
CA GLY A 193 3.80 -1.20 -3.14
C GLY A 193 3.90 -0.38 -1.84
N ASP A 194 2.75 -0.04 -1.22
CA ASP A 194 2.60 0.60 0.09
C ASP A 194 1.34 0.07 0.80
N TYR A 195 1.16 -1.25 0.86
CA TYR A 195 -0.04 -1.87 1.41
C TYR A 195 -0.02 -1.86 2.93
N GLN A 196 -1.01 -1.23 3.54
CA GLN A 196 -1.12 -1.09 4.99
C GLN A 196 -2.52 -0.66 5.41
N PHE A 197 -2.82 -0.62 6.72
CA PHE A 197 -4.10 -0.15 7.24
C PHE A 197 -4.47 1.27 6.77
N ALA A 198 -3.49 2.13 6.54
CA ALA A 198 -3.71 3.49 6.06
C ALA A 198 -4.31 3.55 4.65
N ASN A 199 -4.02 2.53 3.83
CA ASN A 199 -4.36 2.48 2.40
C ASN A 199 -5.50 1.50 2.09
N VAL A 200 -6.32 1.20 3.11
CA VAL A 200 -7.57 0.43 2.95
C VAL A 200 -8.74 1.14 3.62
N MET A 201 -9.91 0.91 3.08
CA MET A 201 -11.18 1.34 3.67
C MET A 201 -12.00 0.11 4.09
N TYR A 202 -12.64 0.20 5.24
CA TYR A 202 -13.55 -0.82 5.76
C TYR A 202 -14.99 -0.34 5.69
N GLN A 203 -15.93 -1.28 5.51
CA GLN A 203 -17.35 -1.02 5.68
C GLN A 203 -17.66 -0.78 7.17
N HIS A 204 -18.72 -0.01 7.44
CA HIS A 204 -19.20 0.18 8.80
C HIS A 204 -19.83 -1.10 9.36
N GLY A 205 -19.62 -1.34 10.65
CA GLY A 205 -20.22 -2.46 11.37
C GLY A 205 -19.46 -3.79 11.19
N ALA A 206 -19.92 -4.81 11.94
CA ALA A 206 -19.39 -6.17 11.89
C ALA A 206 -20.28 -7.10 11.04
N PRO A 207 -19.73 -8.17 10.45
CA PRO A 207 -18.32 -8.54 10.45
C PRO A 207 -17.46 -7.58 9.62
N ALA A 208 -16.17 -7.45 9.95
CA ALA A 208 -15.24 -6.62 9.20
C ALA A 208 -15.21 -7.03 7.71
N ARG A 209 -15.26 -6.02 6.83
CA ARG A 209 -15.16 -6.20 5.38
C ARG A 209 -14.38 -5.04 4.79
N LEU A 210 -13.44 -5.30 3.91
CA LEU A 210 -12.85 -4.26 3.09
C LEU A 210 -13.92 -3.67 2.16
N ALA A 211 -13.99 -2.35 2.14
CA ALA A 211 -14.78 -1.60 1.16
C ALA A 211 -13.96 -1.31 -0.10
N ALA A 212 -12.70 -0.89 0.08
CA ALA A 212 -11.78 -0.65 -1.03
C ALA A 212 -10.32 -0.66 -0.55
N ILE A 213 -9.42 -1.03 -1.46
CA ILE A 213 -7.98 -0.75 -1.40
C ILE A 213 -7.77 0.53 -2.19
N VAL A 214 -7.09 1.51 -1.59
CA VAL A 214 -6.94 2.86 -2.13
C VAL A 214 -5.47 3.27 -2.21
N ASP A 215 -5.18 4.38 -2.88
CA ASP A 215 -3.83 4.95 -3.03
C ASP A 215 -2.85 4.09 -3.84
N TRP A 216 -3.18 3.92 -5.10
CA TRP A 216 -2.47 3.06 -6.06
C TRP A 216 -1.23 3.70 -6.70
N GLU A 217 -0.73 4.83 -6.20
CA GLU A 217 0.39 5.56 -6.82
C GLU A 217 1.68 4.72 -6.93
N MET A 218 1.90 3.77 -6.01
CA MET A 218 3.04 2.86 -6.00
C MET A 218 2.73 1.51 -6.67
N GLY A 219 1.49 1.33 -7.15
CA GLY A 219 1.02 0.08 -7.74
C GLY A 219 1.90 -0.39 -8.92
N THR A 220 2.19 -1.69 -8.99
CA THR A 220 3.06 -2.27 -10.01
C THR A 220 2.79 -3.76 -10.19
N VAL A 221 3.44 -4.38 -11.17
CA VAL A 221 3.54 -5.84 -11.28
C VAL A 221 4.91 -6.28 -10.78
N GLY A 222 4.92 -7.20 -9.82
CA GLY A 222 6.11 -7.73 -9.19
C GLY A 222 5.78 -8.96 -8.36
N ASP A 223 6.38 -9.11 -7.18
CA ASP A 223 6.07 -10.19 -6.25
C ASP A 223 5.11 -9.71 -5.13
N PRO A 224 3.83 -10.14 -5.15
CA PRO A 224 2.84 -9.71 -4.15
C PRO A 224 3.19 -10.06 -2.70
N LYS A 225 4.06 -11.03 -2.46
CA LYS A 225 4.55 -11.34 -1.10
C LYS A 225 5.32 -10.18 -0.47
N LEU A 226 5.83 -9.24 -1.27
CA LEU A 226 6.45 -8.04 -0.70
C LEU A 226 5.43 -7.14 -0.01
N ASP A 227 4.20 -7.03 -0.51
CA ASP A 227 3.12 -6.32 0.19
C ASP A 227 2.74 -7.05 1.50
N LEU A 228 2.74 -8.40 1.51
CA LEU A 228 2.57 -9.16 2.73
C LEU A 228 3.72 -8.90 3.72
N GLY A 229 4.96 -8.97 3.26
CA GLY A 229 6.14 -8.63 4.07
C GLY A 229 6.05 -7.20 4.64
N TRP A 230 5.54 -6.24 3.85
CA TRP A 230 5.31 -4.85 4.26
C TRP A 230 4.30 -4.74 5.41
N VAL A 231 3.24 -5.54 5.40
CA VAL A 231 2.26 -5.60 6.51
C VAL A 231 2.84 -6.29 7.74
N VAL A 232 3.52 -7.45 7.57
CA VAL A 232 3.87 -8.30 8.71
C VAL A 232 5.25 -8.03 9.31
N HIS A 233 6.09 -7.19 8.70
CA HIS A 233 7.44 -6.92 9.22
C HIS A 233 7.43 -6.30 10.63
N SER A 234 6.40 -5.54 10.98
CA SER A 234 6.19 -4.94 12.29
C SER A 234 5.05 -5.60 13.06
N TRP A 235 4.40 -6.62 12.50
CA TRP A 235 3.31 -7.32 13.17
C TRP A 235 3.85 -8.20 14.30
N PRO A 236 3.36 -8.03 15.53
CA PRO A 236 3.86 -8.77 16.68
C PRO A 236 3.43 -10.24 16.66
N GLU A 237 4.25 -11.12 17.25
CA GLU A 237 3.82 -12.49 17.51
C GLU A 237 2.78 -12.57 18.62
N ASP A 238 2.83 -11.69 19.58
CA ASP A 238 1.82 -11.55 20.62
C ASP A 238 1.35 -10.09 20.67
N PRO A 239 0.22 -9.76 20.01
CA PRO A 239 -0.31 -8.40 19.98
C PRO A 239 -0.72 -7.84 21.34
N ASP A 240 -1.01 -8.68 22.33
CA ASP A 240 -1.39 -8.24 23.68
C ASP A 240 -0.19 -7.81 24.54
N LEU A 241 1.04 -8.15 24.11
CA LEU A 241 2.29 -7.78 24.80
C LEU A 241 3.00 -6.56 24.18
N VAL A 242 2.42 -5.93 23.16
CA VAL A 242 3.07 -4.80 22.48
C VAL A 242 2.96 -3.54 23.33
N ASP A 243 4.11 -2.91 23.55
CA ASP A 243 4.18 -1.53 24.05
C ASP A 243 3.90 -0.58 22.85
N ASP A 244 2.83 0.22 22.96
CA ASP A 244 2.20 0.99 21.88
C ASP A 244 3.10 2.03 21.14
N GLY A 245 4.42 2.00 21.36
CA GLY A 245 5.33 3.05 20.89
C GLY A 245 5.57 3.12 19.37
N PHE A 246 5.24 2.11 18.57
CA PHE A 246 5.61 2.02 17.16
C PHE A 246 4.46 1.70 16.18
N SER A 247 3.28 1.40 16.66
CA SER A 247 2.14 1.15 15.78
C SER A 247 1.24 2.38 15.68
N TYR A 248 0.90 2.79 14.47
CA TYR A 248 -0.10 3.84 14.24
C TYR A 248 -1.54 3.35 14.42
N VAL A 249 -1.73 2.05 14.68
CA VAL A 249 -3.00 1.42 15.04
C VAL A 249 -2.84 0.64 16.34
N ASP A 250 -3.89 0.60 17.16
CA ASP A 250 -3.94 -0.24 18.36
C ASP A 250 -3.98 -1.72 17.96
N MET A 251 -2.91 -2.47 18.28
CA MET A 251 -2.77 -3.88 17.95
C MET A 251 -3.42 -4.83 18.96
N LYS A 252 -3.90 -4.31 20.10
CA LYS A 252 -4.49 -5.13 21.16
C LYS A 252 -5.70 -5.92 20.66
N GLY A 253 -5.70 -7.21 20.90
CA GLY A 253 -6.75 -8.13 20.46
C GLY A 253 -6.69 -8.51 18.97
N MET A 254 -5.66 -8.07 18.23
CA MET A 254 -5.43 -8.53 16.86
C MET A 254 -4.94 -9.99 16.84
N PRO A 255 -5.05 -10.70 15.70
CA PRO A 255 -4.45 -12.04 15.56
C PRO A 255 -2.91 -11.94 15.64
N THR A 256 -2.26 -13.05 15.98
CA THR A 256 -0.81 -13.17 15.91
C THR A 256 -0.32 -13.08 14.46
N ARG A 257 0.97 -12.77 14.25
CA ARG A 257 1.59 -12.80 12.91
C ARG A 257 1.40 -14.14 12.23
N SER A 258 1.59 -15.25 12.94
CA SER A 258 1.40 -16.59 12.41
C SER A 258 -0.04 -16.82 11.94
N GLN A 259 -1.05 -16.30 12.65
CA GLN A 259 -2.46 -16.42 12.25
C GLN A 259 -2.79 -15.61 10.98
N VAL A 260 -2.28 -14.38 10.85
CA VAL A 260 -2.52 -13.59 9.63
C VAL A 260 -1.81 -14.21 8.41
N LEU A 261 -0.61 -14.77 8.59
CA LEU A 261 0.12 -15.50 7.54
C LEU A 261 -0.64 -16.76 7.11
N ALA A 262 -1.17 -17.53 8.05
CA ALA A 262 -2.00 -18.69 7.76
C ALA A 262 -3.26 -18.31 6.96
N ARG A 263 -3.90 -17.19 7.33
CA ARG A 263 -5.06 -16.68 6.58
C ARG A 263 -4.71 -16.25 5.16
N TYR A 264 -3.59 -15.56 4.98
CA TYR A 264 -3.11 -15.23 3.63
C TYR A 264 -2.87 -16.49 2.80
N ALA A 265 -2.17 -17.49 3.35
CA ALA A 265 -1.87 -18.74 2.66
C ALA A 265 -3.15 -19.51 2.27
N GLU A 266 -4.13 -19.56 3.18
CA GLU A 266 -5.45 -20.17 2.92
C GLU A 266 -6.15 -19.51 1.74
N VAL A 267 -6.25 -18.17 1.74
CA VAL A 267 -7.00 -17.43 0.72
C VAL A 267 -6.25 -17.37 -0.60
N SER A 268 -4.93 -17.11 -0.57
CA SER A 268 -4.12 -16.98 -1.80
C SER A 268 -3.79 -18.32 -2.45
N GLY A 269 -3.70 -19.40 -1.67
CA GLY A 269 -3.12 -20.68 -2.07
C GLY A 269 -1.60 -20.67 -2.21
N ARG A 270 -0.93 -19.60 -1.74
CA ARG A 270 0.53 -19.41 -1.85
C ARG A 270 1.22 -19.78 -0.54
N GLN A 271 2.41 -20.38 -0.64
CA GLN A 271 3.25 -20.66 0.51
C GLN A 271 3.89 -19.38 1.06
N VAL A 272 4.13 -19.36 2.37
CA VAL A 272 4.72 -18.23 3.11
C VAL A 272 5.99 -18.62 3.87
N ASP A 273 6.57 -19.77 3.57
CA ASP A 273 7.78 -20.29 4.25
C ASP A 273 8.98 -19.36 4.11
N ASP A 274 8.99 -18.51 3.09
CA ASP A 274 10.02 -17.53 2.76
C ASP A 274 9.70 -16.11 3.25
N ILE A 275 8.70 -15.94 4.13
CA ILE A 275 8.22 -14.62 4.55
C ILE A 275 9.31 -13.78 5.23
N GLU A 276 10.29 -14.39 5.89
CA GLU A 276 11.39 -13.68 6.54
C GLU A 276 12.20 -12.85 5.54
N TYR A 277 12.45 -13.37 4.33
CA TYR A 277 13.08 -12.59 3.27
C TYR A 277 12.31 -11.30 2.98
N TYR A 278 10.99 -11.39 2.85
CA TYR A 278 10.15 -10.23 2.54
C TYR A 278 10.04 -9.25 3.71
N MET A 279 10.06 -9.74 4.94
CA MET A 279 10.08 -8.90 6.14
C MET A 279 11.41 -8.12 6.25
N ILE A 280 12.54 -8.77 5.99
CA ILE A 280 13.87 -8.13 5.98
C ILE A 280 13.91 -7.09 4.87
N LEU A 281 13.49 -7.44 3.65
CA LEU A 281 13.44 -6.52 2.51
C LEU A 281 12.50 -5.33 2.78
N ALA A 282 11.35 -5.56 3.41
CA ALA A 282 10.40 -4.51 3.76
C ALA A 282 10.99 -3.52 4.79
N LYS A 283 11.56 -4.02 5.90
CA LYS A 283 12.23 -3.18 6.92
C LYS A 283 13.37 -2.36 6.30
N TRP A 284 14.25 -3.02 5.58
CA TRP A 284 15.40 -2.41 4.92
C TRP A 284 14.99 -1.33 3.91
N LYS A 285 14.02 -1.63 3.05
CA LYS A 285 13.46 -0.70 2.06
C LYS A 285 12.74 0.48 2.74
N LEU A 286 11.92 0.22 3.76
CA LEU A 286 11.20 1.27 4.47
C LEU A 286 12.16 2.24 5.15
N ALA A 287 13.22 1.74 5.77
CA ALA A 287 14.27 2.58 6.35
C ALA A 287 14.88 3.52 5.30
N VAL A 288 15.17 3.04 4.09
CA VAL A 288 15.70 3.85 2.97
C VAL A 288 14.68 4.91 2.53
N VAL A 289 13.40 4.56 2.46
CA VAL A 289 12.32 5.50 2.08
C VAL A 289 12.18 6.61 3.13
N LEU A 290 12.13 6.24 4.41
CA LEU A 290 11.99 7.21 5.51
C LEU A 290 13.24 8.08 5.68
N GLU A 291 14.44 7.57 5.37
CA GLU A 291 15.66 8.36 5.37
C GLU A 291 15.57 9.54 4.39
N GLN A 292 14.94 9.37 3.22
CA GLN A 292 14.68 10.47 2.30
C GLN A 292 13.81 11.56 2.95
N GLY A 293 12.77 11.16 3.68
CA GLY A 293 11.91 12.08 4.43
C GLY A 293 12.72 12.84 5.48
N PHE A 294 13.50 12.11 6.28
CA PHE A 294 14.35 12.68 7.31
C PHE A 294 15.36 13.69 6.75
N GLN A 295 16.05 13.37 5.63
CA GLN A 295 17.03 14.27 5.01
C GLN A 295 16.39 15.54 4.44
N ARG A 296 15.10 15.54 4.18
CA ARG A 296 14.32 16.68 3.68
C ARG A 296 13.53 17.41 4.78
N ALA A 297 13.64 16.98 6.02
CA ALA A 297 12.77 17.42 7.11
C ALA A 297 12.84 18.94 7.38
N GLY A 298 14.00 19.57 7.22
CA GLY A 298 14.16 20.96 7.66
C GLY A 298 13.72 21.12 9.12
N ASN A 299 12.61 21.85 9.34
CA ASN A 299 12.00 22.05 10.66
C ASN A 299 10.70 21.25 10.85
N ASP A 300 10.37 20.32 9.96
CA ASP A 300 9.18 19.48 10.08
C ASP A 300 9.41 18.40 11.14
N GLU A 301 8.72 18.54 12.29
CA GLU A 301 8.87 17.64 13.43
C GLU A 301 8.48 16.19 13.11
N LYS A 302 7.49 15.97 12.23
CA LYS A 302 7.07 14.62 11.81
C LYS A 302 8.17 13.92 11.02
N LEU A 303 8.78 14.64 10.08
CA LEU A 303 9.87 14.09 9.29
C LEU A 303 11.14 13.93 10.12
N LEU A 304 11.40 14.81 11.09
CA LEU A 304 12.52 14.69 12.04
C LEU A 304 12.38 13.44 12.91
N ALA A 305 11.16 13.08 13.31
CA ALA A 305 10.90 11.86 14.08
C ALA A 305 11.31 10.57 13.33
N PHE A 306 11.31 10.58 11.99
CA PHE A 306 11.79 9.44 11.20
C PHE A 306 13.27 9.12 11.45
N GLY A 307 14.07 10.09 11.90
CA GLY A 307 15.48 9.89 12.15
C GLY A 307 15.82 8.72 13.09
N ARG A 308 15.00 8.49 14.11
CA ARG A 308 15.11 7.33 15.02
C ARG A 308 14.52 6.07 14.39
N VAL A 309 13.33 6.18 13.82
CA VAL A 309 12.62 5.05 13.20
C VAL A 309 13.45 4.39 12.10
N VAL A 310 14.15 5.17 11.29
CA VAL A 310 15.08 4.67 10.26
C VAL A 310 16.16 3.76 10.85
N LEU A 311 16.79 4.20 11.96
CA LEU A 311 17.86 3.43 12.60
C LEU A 311 17.31 2.12 13.21
N ASP A 312 16.16 2.20 13.86
CA ASP A 312 15.51 1.04 14.48
C ASP A 312 15.05 0.02 13.42
N LEU A 313 14.51 0.48 12.29
CA LEU A 313 14.14 -0.38 11.16
C LEU A 313 15.36 -1.05 10.51
N MET A 314 16.44 -0.28 10.30
CA MET A 314 17.63 -0.80 9.65
C MET A 314 18.34 -1.82 10.54
N GLN A 315 18.48 -1.53 11.83
CA GLN A 315 19.02 -2.48 12.80
C GLN A 315 18.13 -3.72 12.88
N GLY A 316 16.81 -3.55 12.97
CA GLY A 316 15.89 -4.69 13.01
C GLY A 316 15.89 -5.53 11.73
N ALA A 317 16.25 -4.96 10.56
CA ALA A 317 16.49 -5.75 9.35
C ALA A 317 17.77 -6.59 9.46
N ALA A 318 18.86 -6.02 9.99
CA ALA A 318 20.11 -6.72 10.18
C ALA A 318 20.00 -7.83 11.25
N ASP A 319 19.35 -7.54 12.37
CA ASP A 319 19.14 -8.51 13.46
C ASP A 319 18.29 -9.70 12.99
N LEU A 320 17.23 -9.43 12.21
CA LEU A 320 16.41 -10.49 11.63
C LEU A 320 17.20 -11.30 10.61
N ALA A 321 18.03 -10.67 9.79
CA ALA A 321 18.91 -11.35 8.84
C ALA A 321 19.93 -12.25 9.53
N GLU A 322 20.51 -11.81 10.65
CA GLU A 322 21.48 -12.59 11.44
C GLU A 322 20.82 -13.81 12.12
N SER A 323 19.59 -13.65 12.60
CA SER A 323 18.85 -14.70 13.32
C SER A 323 18.02 -15.62 12.43
N SER A 324 17.91 -15.31 11.14
CA SER A 324 17.06 -16.07 10.21
C SER A 324 17.67 -17.42 9.87
N ASP A 325 16.87 -18.48 10.02
CA ASP A 325 17.17 -19.83 9.56
C ASP A 325 16.69 -20.06 8.11
N TYR A 326 16.22 -19.01 7.42
CA TYR A 326 15.75 -19.12 6.05
C TYR A 326 16.89 -19.51 5.11
N GLN A 327 16.74 -20.65 4.47
CA GLN A 327 17.63 -21.14 3.42
C GLN A 327 16.82 -21.44 2.17
N HIS A 328 17.37 -21.13 1.00
CA HIS A 328 16.73 -21.54 -0.24
C HIS A 328 16.46 -23.04 -0.22
N ARG A 329 15.20 -23.41 -0.31
CA ARG A 329 14.85 -24.78 -0.67
C ARG A 329 15.08 -24.89 -2.18
N GLY A 330 16.22 -25.43 -2.61
CA GLY A 330 16.52 -25.76 -3.98
C GLY A 330 15.64 -26.88 -4.51
#